data_ac378079e7728165f2bded946e6b35ad
#
_entry.id   ac378079e7728165f2bded946e6b35ad
#
_cell.length_a   1.000
_cell.length_b   1.000
_cell.length_c   1.000
_cell.angle_alpha   90.00
_cell.angle_beta   90.00
_cell.angle_gamma   90.00
#
_symmetry.space_group_name_H-M   'P 1'
#
loop_
_entity.id
_entity.type
_entity.pdbx_description
1 polymer ?
#
loop_
_entity_poly.entity_id
_entity_poly.type
_entity_poly.pdbx_seq_one_letter_code
_entity_poly.pdbx_strand_id
1 'polypeptide(L)'
;MNPAIPAAVACAIGLAQGQAAGATLEVHTTASGTPSRLALTSTEQFVAGRQPSEGDISVFVNPAKAFQPLLGIGGAITDASAEVFAKLAPKDQERLLHAYYDAKDGIGYSLLRTTIHSSDFSSASYTYVAEGDAKLDSFSVAHDREFRIPLLKRAIAAAGGHITTYASPWSAPAFMKTNASMLQGGSLKPEFADAWARYYTRFIRAYEQEGIPIWGITIQNEPMAKQRWESMIFSAEDERDFLKNHLGPVMAKAGLGDRKIIVWDHNRDLMTQRAHVIFDDPDASRYAWGMGFHWYETWAGGAPMFANVDAVHRAWPDKHLLLTEATVEGFDPARMQSFANAERYGTALINDFNNGAEGWTDWNILLDEKGGPNHVGNFCFAPVHADSNTGELTFTPSFYYLGHFSKFIRPGAHRVDASASRSSLQTTAFSNPDGSLATVVMNATDKPVDYRFFVGKSEARVSIPAHAIQTLVVR
;
A
#
# COMPACT_ATOMS: atom_id res chain seq x y z
N MET A 1 42.19 -16.25 -7.88
CA MET A 1 41.09 -16.37 -8.86
C MET A 1 40.02 -15.41 -8.47
N ASN A 2 39.89 -14.30 -9.21
CA ASN A 2 38.82 -13.32 -8.98
C ASN A 2 37.50 -13.92 -9.46
N PRO A 3 36.42 -13.88 -8.68
CA PRO A 3 35.10 -14.27 -9.16
C PRO A 3 34.64 -13.25 -10.22
N ALA A 4 34.18 -13.75 -11.36
CA ALA A 4 33.59 -12.95 -12.41
C ALA A 4 32.31 -12.26 -11.87
N ILE A 5 32.23 -10.95 -11.98
CA ILE A 5 31.03 -10.13 -11.67
C ILE A 5 29.99 -10.50 -12.73
N PRO A 6 28.75 -10.90 -12.36
CA PRO A 6 27.73 -11.26 -13.34
C PRO A 6 27.34 -10.04 -14.22
N ALA A 7 26.97 -10.28 -15.47
CA ALA A 7 26.65 -9.25 -16.47
C ALA A 7 25.55 -8.23 -16.03
N ALA A 8 24.66 -8.61 -15.13
CA ALA A 8 23.64 -7.73 -14.54
C ALA A 8 24.24 -6.55 -13.75
N VAL A 9 25.41 -6.76 -13.11
CA VAL A 9 26.12 -5.72 -12.36
C VAL A 9 26.73 -4.66 -13.31
N ALA A 10 27.10 -5.07 -14.52
CA ALA A 10 27.67 -4.14 -15.51
C ALA A 10 26.62 -3.19 -16.09
N CYS A 11 25.36 -3.64 -16.26
CA CYS A 11 24.27 -2.77 -16.72
C CYS A 11 23.85 -1.76 -15.64
N ALA A 12 23.78 -2.21 -14.37
CA ALA A 12 23.50 -1.34 -13.23
C ALA A 12 24.57 -0.24 -13.04
N ILE A 13 25.85 -0.56 -13.31
CA ILE A 13 26.95 0.41 -13.26
C ILE A 13 26.81 1.47 -14.37
N GLY A 14 26.34 1.09 -15.57
CA GLY A 14 26.11 2.02 -16.67
C GLY A 14 25.01 3.04 -16.36
N LEU A 15 23.87 2.61 -15.82
CA LEU A 15 22.78 3.50 -15.41
C LEU A 15 23.13 4.34 -14.19
N ALA A 16 23.86 3.79 -13.22
CA ALA A 16 24.36 4.52 -12.04
C ALA A 16 25.32 5.67 -12.43
N GLN A 17 25.98 5.58 -13.59
CA GLN A 17 26.79 6.65 -14.15
C GLN A 17 25.99 7.66 -14.99
N GLY A 18 24.64 7.48 -15.11
CA GLY A 18 23.76 8.41 -15.80
C GLY A 18 23.92 8.42 -17.35
N GLN A 19 24.43 7.35 -17.95
CA GLN A 19 24.55 7.19 -19.40
C GLN A 19 23.50 6.19 -19.90
N ALA A 20 22.44 6.68 -20.54
CA ALA A 20 21.42 5.90 -21.20
C ALA A 20 21.54 5.91 -22.75
N ALA A 21 22.61 6.51 -23.30
CA ALA A 21 22.78 6.57 -24.77
C ALA A 21 22.85 5.15 -25.37
N GLY A 22 21.98 4.86 -26.35
CA GLY A 22 21.82 3.55 -26.94
C GLY A 22 20.89 2.57 -26.19
N ALA A 23 20.40 2.94 -24.98
CA ALA A 23 19.35 2.20 -24.31
C ALA A 23 17.97 2.47 -24.93
N THR A 24 17.06 1.52 -24.80
CA THR A 24 15.68 1.62 -25.27
C THR A 24 14.78 2.10 -24.13
N LEU A 25 13.89 3.05 -24.42
CA LEU A 25 12.85 3.52 -23.56
C LEU A 25 11.51 2.93 -23.95
N GLU A 26 10.92 2.07 -23.14
CA GLU A 26 9.55 1.60 -23.29
C GLU A 26 8.60 2.56 -22.58
N VAL A 27 7.52 2.99 -23.23
CA VAL A 27 6.50 3.88 -22.67
C VAL A 27 5.19 3.12 -22.55
N HIS A 28 4.79 2.83 -21.32
CA HIS A 28 3.50 2.20 -21.00
C HIS A 28 2.52 3.28 -20.57
N THR A 29 1.30 3.25 -21.12
CA THR A 29 0.31 4.34 -20.92
C THR A 29 -1.05 3.81 -20.48
N THR A 30 -1.69 4.53 -19.55
CA THR A 30 -3.13 4.51 -19.29
C THR A 30 -3.66 5.92 -19.45
N ALA A 31 -4.69 6.12 -20.32
CA ALA A 31 -5.21 7.45 -20.62
C ALA A 31 -6.73 7.46 -20.77
N SER A 32 -7.35 8.56 -20.30
CA SER A 32 -8.79 8.80 -20.45
C SER A 32 -9.16 8.95 -21.93
N GLY A 33 -10.36 8.51 -22.28
CA GLY A 33 -10.88 8.62 -23.66
C GLY A 33 -10.16 7.75 -24.69
N THR A 34 -9.26 6.84 -24.26
CA THR A 34 -8.51 5.93 -25.11
C THR A 34 -8.67 4.48 -24.64
N PRO A 35 -8.35 3.48 -25.49
CA PRO A 35 -8.32 2.07 -25.04
C PRO A 35 -7.06 1.70 -24.25
N SER A 36 -6.10 2.61 -24.10
CA SER A 36 -4.83 2.33 -23.44
C SER A 36 -5.03 2.07 -21.93
N ARG A 37 -4.61 0.88 -21.49
CA ARG A 37 -4.66 0.40 -20.11
C ARG A 37 -3.38 -0.39 -19.85
N LEU A 38 -2.37 0.24 -19.23
CA LEU A 38 -1.00 -0.29 -19.07
C LEU A 38 -0.39 -0.76 -20.41
N ALA A 39 -0.80 -0.17 -21.52
CA ALA A 39 -0.40 -0.59 -22.85
C ALA A 39 0.97 -0.01 -23.20
N LEU A 40 1.86 -0.82 -23.80
CA LEU A 40 3.06 -0.31 -24.45
C LEU A 40 2.62 0.55 -25.66
N THR A 41 2.79 1.87 -25.57
CA THR A 41 2.31 2.83 -26.56
C THR A 41 3.41 3.36 -27.46
N SER A 42 4.65 3.40 -26.99
CA SER A 42 5.80 3.70 -27.83
C SER A 42 7.10 3.10 -27.30
N THR A 43 8.07 3.07 -28.16
CA THR A 43 9.46 2.69 -27.84
C THR A 43 10.38 3.74 -28.46
N GLU A 44 11.16 4.42 -27.61
CA GLU A 44 11.99 5.54 -28.02
C GLU A 44 13.49 5.20 -27.85
N GLN A 45 14.34 5.90 -28.58
CA GLN A 45 15.79 5.79 -28.45
C GLN A 45 16.34 7.03 -27.76
N PHE A 46 17.25 6.82 -26.83
CA PHE A 46 17.98 7.91 -26.22
C PHE A 46 19.05 8.49 -27.18
N VAL A 47 19.07 9.80 -27.25
CA VAL A 47 20.13 10.58 -27.91
C VAL A 47 20.93 11.39 -26.88
N ALA A 48 22.07 11.97 -27.31
CA ALA A 48 22.81 12.89 -26.47
C ALA A 48 21.93 14.10 -26.12
N GLY A 49 21.75 14.35 -24.82
CA GLY A 49 20.91 15.42 -24.33
C GLY A 49 21.49 16.80 -24.60
N ARG A 50 20.61 17.73 -24.94
CA ARG A 50 20.97 19.16 -25.10
C ARG A 50 20.34 19.95 -23.95
N GLN A 51 20.98 21.04 -23.56
CA GLN A 51 20.42 21.97 -22.58
C GLN A 51 18.98 22.33 -22.97
N PRO A 52 17.99 22.12 -22.10
CA PRO A 52 16.63 22.57 -22.36
C PRO A 52 16.55 24.09 -22.49
N SER A 53 15.70 24.56 -23.38
CA SER A 53 15.31 25.97 -23.41
C SER A 53 14.27 26.28 -22.34
N GLU A 54 14.03 27.56 -22.05
CA GLU A 54 13.02 27.99 -21.08
C GLU A 54 11.61 27.47 -21.42
N GLY A 55 11.29 27.35 -22.71
CA GLY A 55 10.00 26.84 -23.19
C GLY A 55 9.84 25.33 -23.12
N ASP A 56 10.93 24.57 -22.98
CA ASP A 56 10.88 23.10 -22.95
C ASP A 56 10.26 22.58 -21.65
N ILE A 57 9.31 21.67 -21.78
CA ILE A 57 8.85 20.86 -20.65
C ILE A 57 9.77 19.65 -20.55
N SER A 58 10.28 19.37 -19.35
CA SER A 58 11.28 18.32 -19.17
C SER A 58 11.04 17.55 -17.88
N VAL A 59 11.34 16.25 -17.92
CA VAL A 59 11.43 15.37 -16.76
C VAL A 59 12.88 14.91 -16.65
N PHE A 60 13.49 15.09 -15.49
CA PHE A 60 14.88 14.75 -15.22
C PHE A 60 14.95 13.62 -14.21
N VAL A 61 15.80 12.61 -14.48
CA VAL A 61 16.08 11.51 -13.55
C VAL A 61 17.58 11.37 -13.36
N ASN A 62 17.99 11.29 -12.09
CA ASN A 62 19.36 11.01 -11.72
C ASN A 62 19.48 9.71 -10.93
N PRO A 63 19.73 8.56 -11.57
CA PRO A 63 19.81 7.27 -10.90
C PRO A 63 20.99 7.13 -9.93
N ALA A 64 21.97 8.04 -9.96
CA ALA A 64 23.07 8.05 -9.03
C ALA A 64 22.71 8.63 -7.63
N LYS A 65 21.52 9.22 -7.49
CA LYS A 65 21.00 9.73 -6.22
C LYS A 65 19.86 8.83 -5.76
N ALA A 66 20.21 7.83 -4.95
CA ALA A 66 19.27 6.89 -4.37
C ALA A 66 18.79 7.33 -2.99
N PHE A 67 17.55 6.98 -2.68
CA PHE A 67 16.86 7.24 -1.42
C PHE A 67 16.34 5.92 -0.81
N GLN A 68 15.21 5.96 -0.11
CA GLN A 68 14.63 4.80 0.58
C GLN A 68 14.36 3.61 -0.37
N PRO A 69 14.47 2.37 0.14
CA PRO A 69 14.07 1.18 -0.61
C PRO A 69 12.55 1.03 -0.65
N LEU A 70 12.05 0.32 -1.65
CA LEU A 70 10.66 -0.09 -1.72
C LEU A 70 10.45 -1.45 -1.03
N LEU A 71 9.59 -1.50 -0.03
CA LEU A 71 9.09 -2.74 0.57
C LEU A 71 8.13 -3.47 -0.38
N GLY A 72 7.22 -2.72 -0.99
CA GLY A 72 6.25 -3.25 -1.94
C GLY A 72 5.02 -2.37 -2.13
N ILE A 73 4.14 -2.81 -3.02
CA ILE A 73 2.85 -2.19 -3.30
C ILE A 73 1.80 -3.30 -3.31
N GLY A 74 0.62 -3.06 -2.74
CA GLY A 74 -0.41 -4.08 -2.64
C GLY A 74 -1.79 -3.56 -2.27
N GLY A 75 -2.61 -4.46 -1.74
CA GLY A 75 -3.97 -4.16 -1.30
C GLY A 75 -4.42 -5.09 -0.19
N ALA A 76 -5.59 -4.79 0.39
CA ALA A 76 -6.11 -5.56 1.50
C ALA A 76 -7.09 -6.65 1.06
N ILE A 77 -6.96 -7.81 1.69
CA ILE A 77 -7.95 -8.90 1.65
C ILE A 77 -8.74 -8.86 2.96
N THR A 78 -9.98 -8.36 2.86
CA THR A 78 -10.98 -8.31 3.91
C THR A 78 -11.96 -9.48 3.81
N ASP A 79 -12.88 -9.60 4.75
CA ASP A 79 -13.99 -10.56 4.64
C ASP A 79 -14.84 -10.24 3.40
N ALA A 80 -15.16 -8.97 3.16
CA ALA A 80 -15.91 -8.53 1.99
C ALA A 80 -15.26 -8.99 0.68
N SER A 81 -13.95 -8.74 0.51
CA SER A 81 -13.22 -9.20 -0.68
C SER A 81 -13.27 -10.72 -0.83
N ALA A 82 -13.14 -11.46 0.28
CA ALA A 82 -13.13 -12.92 0.25
C ALA A 82 -14.51 -13.52 -0.03
N GLU A 83 -15.56 -12.95 0.54
CA GLU A 83 -16.96 -13.39 0.28
C GLU A 83 -17.37 -13.13 -1.17
N VAL A 84 -17.02 -11.95 -1.74
CA VAL A 84 -17.27 -11.63 -3.15
C VAL A 84 -16.49 -12.59 -4.05
N PHE A 85 -15.19 -12.80 -3.74
CA PHE A 85 -14.36 -13.73 -4.49
C PHE A 85 -14.91 -15.16 -4.50
N ALA A 86 -15.39 -15.65 -3.37
CA ALA A 86 -15.93 -17.01 -3.26
C ALA A 86 -17.19 -17.25 -4.14
N LYS A 87 -17.92 -16.19 -4.47
CA LYS A 87 -19.09 -16.25 -5.36
C LYS A 87 -18.73 -16.26 -6.85
N LEU A 88 -17.51 -15.92 -7.22
CA LEU A 88 -17.06 -15.90 -8.61
C LEU A 88 -16.93 -17.32 -9.18
N ALA A 89 -17.16 -17.47 -10.47
CA ALA A 89 -16.83 -18.70 -11.18
C ALA A 89 -15.30 -18.95 -11.13
N PRO A 90 -14.85 -20.22 -11.12
CA PRO A 90 -13.43 -20.54 -11.00
C PRO A 90 -12.52 -19.79 -12.01
N LYS A 91 -12.97 -19.63 -13.26
CA LYS A 91 -12.23 -18.89 -14.30
C LYS A 91 -12.02 -17.42 -13.95
N ASP A 92 -13.02 -16.79 -13.30
CA ASP A 92 -12.97 -15.36 -12.94
C ASP A 92 -12.17 -15.17 -11.66
N GLN A 93 -12.18 -16.14 -10.75
CA GLN A 93 -11.27 -16.19 -9.61
C GLN A 93 -9.80 -16.24 -10.07
N GLU A 94 -9.46 -17.13 -11.02
CA GLU A 94 -8.11 -17.21 -11.57
C GLU A 94 -7.73 -15.94 -12.32
N ARG A 95 -8.65 -15.36 -13.10
CA ARG A 95 -8.44 -14.08 -13.79
C ARG A 95 -8.11 -12.95 -12.82
N LEU A 96 -8.84 -12.85 -11.68
CA LEU A 96 -8.59 -11.85 -10.66
C LEU A 96 -7.21 -12.02 -10.01
N LEU A 97 -6.90 -13.25 -9.58
CA LEU A 97 -5.62 -13.56 -8.94
C LEU A 97 -4.45 -13.29 -9.86
N HIS A 98 -4.55 -13.72 -11.14
CA HIS A 98 -3.54 -13.44 -12.14
C HIS A 98 -3.37 -11.94 -12.38
N ALA A 99 -4.47 -11.19 -12.51
CA ALA A 99 -4.41 -9.75 -12.74
C ALA A 99 -3.69 -9.00 -11.60
N TYR A 100 -3.91 -9.38 -10.35
CA TYR A 100 -3.29 -8.72 -9.21
C TYR A 100 -1.87 -9.19 -8.90
N TYR A 101 -1.63 -10.52 -8.92
CA TYR A 101 -0.46 -11.10 -8.26
C TYR A 101 0.60 -11.62 -9.23
N ASP A 102 0.25 -11.93 -10.49
CA ASP A 102 1.26 -12.35 -11.45
C ASP A 102 2.23 -11.20 -11.74
N ALA A 103 3.53 -11.45 -11.52
CA ALA A 103 4.55 -10.41 -11.62
C ALA A 103 4.92 -10.06 -13.07
N LYS A 104 4.57 -10.93 -14.04
CA LYS A 104 4.90 -10.76 -15.45
C LYS A 104 3.76 -10.15 -16.23
N ASP A 105 2.59 -10.75 -16.15
CA ASP A 105 1.45 -10.39 -16.98
C ASP A 105 0.37 -9.61 -16.20
N GLY A 106 0.30 -9.77 -14.86
CA GLY A 106 -0.51 -8.98 -13.94
C GLY A 106 0.13 -7.65 -13.54
N ILE A 107 -0.41 -7.04 -12.49
CA ILE A 107 0.17 -5.82 -11.90
C ILE A 107 1.18 -6.12 -10.78
N GLY A 108 1.34 -7.38 -10.37
CA GLY A 108 2.41 -7.87 -9.53
C GLY A 108 2.42 -7.33 -8.10
N TYR A 109 1.27 -7.28 -7.42
CA TYR A 109 1.20 -6.92 -6.00
C TYR A 109 2.14 -7.78 -5.15
N SER A 110 2.85 -7.14 -4.22
CA SER A 110 3.88 -7.73 -3.37
C SER A 110 3.67 -7.45 -1.89
N LEU A 111 2.74 -6.56 -1.53
CA LEU A 111 2.23 -6.35 -0.19
C LEU A 111 0.80 -6.86 -0.07
N LEU A 112 0.45 -7.31 1.14
CA LEU A 112 -0.91 -7.74 1.46
C LEU A 112 -1.24 -7.33 2.88
N ARG A 113 -2.34 -6.60 3.06
CA ARG A 113 -2.94 -6.30 4.36
C ARG A 113 -4.12 -7.22 4.61
N THR A 114 -4.35 -7.62 5.86
CA THR A 114 -5.58 -8.29 6.27
C THR A 114 -6.01 -7.82 7.65
N THR A 115 -7.25 -8.12 8.05
CA THR A 115 -7.79 -7.70 9.34
C THR A 115 -7.53 -8.76 10.41
N ILE A 116 -7.32 -8.32 11.65
CA ILE A 116 -7.41 -9.18 12.83
C ILE A 116 -8.87 -9.14 13.28
N HIS A 117 -9.64 -10.21 13.06
CA HIS A 117 -11.09 -10.36 13.14
C HIS A 117 -11.87 -9.33 12.29
N SER A 118 -13.08 -8.93 12.74
CA SER A 118 -13.97 -8.08 11.94
C SER A 118 -13.50 -6.62 11.80
N SER A 119 -13.91 -6.03 10.70
CA SER A 119 -13.86 -4.60 10.39
C SER A 119 -15.22 -4.17 9.82
N ASP A 120 -15.36 -2.92 9.40
CA ASP A 120 -16.54 -2.47 8.64
C ASP A 120 -16.80 -3.31 7.37
N PHE A 121 -15.75 -3.78 6.69
CA PHE A 121 -15.83 -4.68 5.53
C PHE A 121 -15.89 -6.17 5.93
N SER A 122 -16.68 -6.47 6.94
CA SER A 122 -17.13 -7.80 7.33
C SER A 122 -18.66 -7.87 7.28
N SER A 123 -19.25 -9.05 7.19
CA SER A 123 -20.72 -9.23 7.19
C SER A 123 -21.35 -9.03 8.56
N ALA A 124 -20.56 -9.12 9.64
CA ALA A 124 -20.97 -8.86 11.02
C ALA A 124 -19.73 -8.61 11.90
N SER A 125 -19.95 -8.04 13.08
CA SER A 125 -18.89 -7.97 14.10
C SER A 125 -18.64 -9.35 14.69
N TYR A 126 -17.36 -9.75 14.79
CA TYR A 126 -16.93 -10.99 15.47
C TYR A 126 -15.53 -10.85 16.03
N THR A 127 -15.18 -11.73 16.96
CA THR A 127 -13.84 -11.87 17.54
C THR A 127 -13.41 -13.33 17.52
N TYR A 128 -12.13 -13.59 17.79
CA TYR A 128 -11.60 -14.97 17.83
C TYR A 128 -11.76 -15.62 19.21
N VAL A 129 -12.33 -14.93 20.20
CA VAL A 129 -12.54 -15.47 21.55
C VAL A 129 -13.98 -15.32 21.98
N ALA A 130 -14.42 -16.19 22.87
CA ALA A 130 -15.71 -16.06 23.54
C ALA A 130 -15.76 -14.82 24.43
N GLU A 131 -16.95 -14.26 24.65
CA GLU A 131 -17.16 -13.12 25.53
C GLU A 131 -16.65 -13.43 26.95
N GLY A 132 -15.82 -12.54 27.51
CA GLY A 132 -15.24 -12.67 28.85
C GLY A 132 -14.01 -13.57 28.94
N ASP A 133 -13.56 -14.22 27.86
CA ASP A 133 -12.38 -15.09 27.88
C ASP A 133 -11.05 -14.30 27.81
N ALA A 134 -10.64 -13.74 28.95
CA ALA A 134 -9.36 -13.04 29.07
C ALA A 134 -8.13 -13.96 29.03
N LYS A 135 -8.31 -15.28 29.19
CA LYS A 135 -7.22 -16.27 29.08
C LYS A 135 -6.92 -16.63 27.63
N LEU A 136 -7.86 -16.35 26.72
CA LEU A 136 -7.81 -16.71 25.30
C LEU A 136 -7.83 -18.23 25.08
N ASP A 137 -8.48 -18.99 25.97
CA ASP A 137 -8.57 -20.45 25.87
C ASP A 137 -9.47 -20.88 24.69
N SER A 138 -10.49 -20.06 24.35
CA SER A 138 -11.41 -20.27 23.24
C SER A 138 -10.89 -19.71 21.89
N PHE A 139 -9.66 -19.20 21.83
CA PHE A 139 -9.16 -18.53 20.64
C PHE A 139 -9.22 -19.41 19.39
N SER A 140 -9.92 -18.94 18.35
CA SER A 140 -10.11 -19.68 17.11
C SER A 140 -10.28 -18.74 15.92
N VAL A 141 -9.56 -19.00 14.84
CA VAL A 141 -9.73 -18.33 13.53
C VAL A 141 -10.69 -19.09 12.61
N ALA A 142 -11.63 -19.88 13.19
CA ALA A 142 -12.54 -20.72 12.44
C ALA A 142 -13.39 -19.93 11.44
N HIS A 143 -13.82 -18.72 11.80
CA HIS A 143 -14.55 -17.80 10.92
C HIS A 143 -13.76 -17.53 9.62
N ASP A 144 -12.48 -17.20 9.75
CA ASP A 144 -11.64 -16.81 8.62
C ASP A 144 -11.35 -17.98 7.65
N ARG A 145 -11.45 -19.23 8.14
CA ARG A 145 -11.28 -20.44 7.32
C ARG A 145 -12.36 -20.62 6.27
N GLU A 146 -13.50 -19.96 6.42
CA GLU A 146 -14.58 -20.07 5.44
C GLU A 146 -14.22 -19.43 4.11
N PHE A 147 -13.75 -18.16 4.12
CA PHE A 147 -13.47 -17.41 2.90
C PHE A 147 -12.09 -16.75 2.90
N ARG A 148 -11.70 -16.07 3.97
CA ARG A 148 -10.53 -15.19 3.99
C ARG A 148 -9.21 -15.95 3.90
N ILE A 149 -8.99 -16.95 4.73
CA ILE A 149 -7.79 -17.80 4.68
C ILE A 149 -7.62 -18.50 3.33
N PRO A 150 -8.66 -19.10 2.72
CA PRO A 150 -8.55 -19.65 1.37
C PRO A 150 -8.10 -18.63 0.32
N LEU A 151 -8.65 -17.41 0.31
CA LEU A 151 -8.24 -16.38 -0.63
C LEU A 151 -6.80 -15.91 -0.39
N LEU A 152 -6.41 -15.70 0.87
CA LEU A 152 -5.04 -15.33 1.23
C LEU A 152 -4.02 -16.37 0.73
N LYS A 153 -4.28 -17.65 0.93
CA LYS A 153 -3.40 -18.73 0.43
C LYS A 153 -3.27 -18.72 -1.09
N ARG A 154 -4.37 -18.50 -1.79
CA ARG A 154 -4.36 -18.44 -3.27
C ARG A 154 -3.65 -17.18 -3.77
N ALA A 155 -3.83 -16.04 -3.11
CA ALA A 155 -3.11 -14.80 -3.43
C ALA A 155 -1.58 -14.96 -3.25
N ILE A 156 -1.16 -15.56 -2.12
CA ILE A 156 0.25 -15.85 -1.86
C ILE A 156 0.82 -16.81 -2.91
N ALA A 157 0.07 -17.85 -3.27
CA ALA A 157 0.50 -18.80 -4.30
C ALA A 157 0.61 -18.14 -5.70
N ALA A 158 -0.37 -17.29 -6.07
CA ALA A 158 -0.36 -16.54 -7.32
C ALA A 158 0.80 -15.53 -7.40
N ALA A 159 1.25 -15.00 -6.25
CA ALA A 159 2.46 -14.17 -6.13
C ALA A 159 3.76 -14.99 -6.11
N GLY A 160 3.72 -16.29 -6.41
CA GLY A 160 4.90 -17.16 -6.36
C GLY A 160 5.45 -17.39 -4.95
N GLY A 161 4.65 -17.21 -3.90
CA GLY A 161 5.06 -17.33 -2.51
C GLY A 161 5.80 -16.12 -1.93
N HIS A 162 5.99 -15.06 -2.73
CA HIS A 162 6.79 -13.87 -2.37
C HIS A 162 5.91 -12.65 -2.15
N ILE A 163 5.11 -12.66 -1.09
CA ILE A 163 4.28 -11.52 -0.70
C ILE A 163 4.50 -11.20 0.78
N THR A 164 4.67 -9.93 1.09
CA THR A 164 4.81 -9.45 2.46
C THR A 164 3.42 -9.20 3.05
N THR A 165 3.03 -9.99 4.06
CA THR A 165 1.69 -9.91 4.67
C THR A 165 1.74 -9.29 6.04
N TYR A 166 0.89 -8.29 6.30
CA TYR A 166 0.70 -7.71 7.63
C TYR A 166 -0.79 -7.59 7.98
N ALA A 167 -1.09 -7.40 9.26
CA ALA A 167 -2.46 -7.39 9.74
C ALA A 167 -2.74 -6.25 10.73
N SER A 168 -3.97 -5.77 10.73
CA SER A 168 -4.43 -4.66 11.57
C SER A 168 -5.73 -5.03 12.29
N PRO A 169 -5.90 -4.72 13.61
CA PRO A 169 -7.16 -4.83 14.31
C PRO A 169 -7.93 -3.50 14.26
N TRP A 170 -9.26 -3.57 14.19
CA TRP A 170 -10.15 -2.41 14.27
C TRP A 170 -10.61 -2.16 15.71
N SER A 171 -10.73 -3.19 16.54
CA SER A 171 -11.17 -3.10 17.92
C SER A 171 -10.68 -4.31 18.72
N ALA A 172 -10.45 -4.15 20.01
CA ALA A 172 -10.42 -5.28 20.93
C ALA A 172 -11.82 -5.87 21.15
N PRO A 173 -11.96 -7.13 21.65
CA PRO A 173 -13.24 -7.68 22.08
C PRO A 173 -14.00 -6.76 23.04
N ALA A 174 -15.33 -6.74 22.96
CA ALA A 174 -16.18 -5.80 23.69
C ALA A 174 -15.91 -5.79 25.20
N PHE A 175 -15.71 -6.93 25.83
CA PHE A 175 -15.45 -7.03 27.29
C PHE A 175 -14.12 -6.40 27.70
N MET A 176 -13.15 -6.26 26.79
CA MET A 176 -11.86 -5.63 27.05
C MET A 176 -11.92 -4.10 26.96
N LYS A 177 -13.05 -3.52 26.53
CA LYS A 177 -13.18 -2.08 26.27
C LYS A 177 -14.04 -1.35 27.28
N THR A 178 -13.74 -0.08 27.50
CA THR A 178 -14.42 0.80 28.47
C THR A 178 -15.89 1.01 28.15
N ASN A 179 -16.27 0.96 26.86
CA ASN A 179 -17.66 1.10 26.41
C ASN A 179 -18.40 -0.24 26.25
N ALA A 180 -17.77 -1.37 26.55
CA ALA A 180 -18.29 -2.72 26.40
C ALA A 180 -18.90 -2.98 25.01
N SER A 181 -18.29 -2.42 23.96
CA SER A 181 -18.70 -2.56 22.56
C SER A 181 -17.48 -2.57 21.65
N MET A 182 -17.51 -3.34 20.57
CA MET A 182 -16.50 -3.25 19.53
C MET A 182 -16.65 -1.97 18.69
N LEU A 183 -17.85 -1.40 18.65
CA LEU A 183 -18.21 -0.21 17.88
C LEU A 183 -18.07 1.06 18.74
N GLN A 184 -18.13 2.23 18.07
CA GLN A 184 -18.25 3.53 18.74
C GLN A 184 -17.04 3.92 19.61
N GLY A 185 -15.82 3.54 19.20
CA GLY A 185 -14.61 3.90 19.94
C GLY A 185 -14.51 3.15 21.29
N GLY A 186 -14.36 3.88 22.38
CA GLY A 186 -13.96 3.32 23.66
C GLY A 186 -12.47 3.00 23.68
N SER A 187 -11.90 2.82 24.88
CA SER A 187 -10.48 2.54 25.08
C SER A 187 -10.28 1.14 25.67
N LEU A 188 -9.10 0.57 25.49
CA LEU A 188 -8.70 -0.68 26.13
C LEU A 188 -8.67 -0.47 27.65
N LYS A 189 -9.31 -1.38 28.40
CA LYS A 189 -9.21 -1.37 29.86
C LYS A 189 -7.82 -1.85 30.29
N PRO A 190 -7.14 -1.17 31.23
CA PRO A 190 -5.76 -1.52 31.62
C PRO A 190 -5.57 -2.98 32.06
N GLU A 191 -6.55 -3.56 32.75
CA GLU A 191 -6.51 -4.94 33.22
C GLU A 191 -6.47 -5.99 32.07
N PHE A 192 -6.84 -5.60 30.86
CA PHE A 192 -6.79 -6.47 29.68
C PHE A 192 -5.61 -6.20 28.74
N ALA A 193 -4.71 -5.25 29.05
CA ALA A 193 -3.61 -4.90 28.17
C ALA A 193 -2.71 -6.12 27.82
N ASP A 194 -2.36 -6.95 28.81
CA ASP A 194 -1.59 -8.17 28.59
C ASP A 194 -2.40 -9.23 27.80
N ALA A 195 -3.70 -9.34 28.03
CA ALA A 195 -4.55 -10.25 27.28
C ALA A 195 -4.63 -9.83 25.81
N TRP A 196 -4.81 -8.52 25.57
CA TRP A 196 -4.83 -7.97 24.22
C TRP A 196 -3.47 -8.15 23.51
N ALA A 197 -2.35 -7.92 24.17
CA ALA A 197 -1.02 -8.20 23.62
C ALA A 197 -0.84 -9.69 23.26
N ARG A 198 -1.31 -10.62 24.10
CA ARG A 198 -1.29 -12.07 23.78
C ARG A 198 -2.22 -12.43 22.63
N TYR A 199 -3.30 -11.67 22.40
CA TYR A 199 -4.22 -11.89 21.28
C TYR A 199 -3.51 -11.78 19.92
N TYR A 200 -2.61 -10.80 19.76
CA TYR A 200 -1.77 -10.68 18.56
C TYR A 200 -0.86 -11.91 18.37
N THR A 201 -0.25 -12.40 19.44
CA THR A 201 0.62 -13.57 19.32
C THR A 201 -0.16 -14.84 18.95
N ARG A 202 -1.39 -15.00 19.47
CA ARG A 202 -2.30 -16.09 19.09
C ARG A 202 -2.72 -15.97 17.63
N PHE A 203 -3.06 -14.79 17.15
CA PHE A 203 -3.40 -14.55 15.76
C PHE A 203 -2.24 -14.91 14.83
N ILE A 204 -1.05 -14.37 15.07
CA ILE A 204 0.13 -14.66 14.24
C ILE A 204 0.38 -16.17 14.16
N ARG A 205 0.37 -16.87 15.31
CA ARG A 205 0.58 -18.32 15.34
C ARG A 205 -0.50 -19.10 14.61
N ALA A 206 -1.76 -18.69 14.75
CA ALA A 206 -2.87 -19.34 14.06
C ALA A 206 -2.75 -19.20 12.53
N TYR A 207 -2.38 -18.02 12.05
CA TYR A 207 -2.19 -17.77 10.62
C TYR A 207 -0.94 -18.48 10.06
N GLU A 208 0.15 -18.52 10.83
CA GLU A 208 1.35 -19.29 10.46
C GLU A 208 1.03 -20.80 10.38
N GLN A 209 0.20 -21.33 11.29
CA GLN A 209 -0.29 -22.73 11.23
C GLN A 209 -1.15 -22.98 9.97
N GLU A 210 -1.84 -21.98 9.49
CA GLU A 210 -2.56 -22.03 8.20
C GLU A 210 -1.63 -21.88 6.98
N GLY A 211 -0.31 -21.66 7.19
CA GLY A 211 0.65 -21.45 6.11
C GLY A 211 0.67 -20.01 5.57
N ILE A 212 0.16 -19.05 6.35
CA ILE A 212 0.18 -17.63 6.01
C ILE A 212 1.18 -16.93 6.93
N PRO A 213 2.41 -16.63 6.44
CA PRO A 213 3.41 -15.94 7.25
C PRO A 213 2.98 -14.49 7.50
N ILE A 214 2.97 -14.07 8.76
CA ILE A 214 2.71 -12.68 9.15
C ILE A 214 4.04 -11.97 9.37
N TRP A 215 4.38 -11.05 8.49
CA TRP A 215 5.58 -10.22 8.56
C TRP A 215 5.47 -9.13 9.63
N GLY A 216 4.29 -8.54 9.78
CA GLY A 216 4.07 -7.43 10.72
C GLY A 216 2.62 -7.25 11.12
N ILE A 217 2.42 -6.38 12.10
CA ILE A 217 1.10 -5.98 12.60
C ILE A 217 1.08 -4.47 12.80
N THR A 218 -0.10 -3.84 12.69
CA THR A 218 -0.31 -2.52 13.27
C THR A 218 -0.92 -2.64 14.67
N ILE A 219 -0.66 -1.66 15.53
CA ILE A 219 -1.20 -1.69 16.91
C ILE A 219 -2.70 -1.51 16.88
N GLN A 220 -3.20 -0.57 16.08
CA GLN A 220 -4.61 -0.25 15.99
C GLN A 220 -4.90 0.48 14.67
N ASN A 221 -5.91 0.02 13.93
CA ASN A 221 -6.44 0.78 12.81
C ASN A 221 -7.12 2.05 13.33
N GLU A 222 -6.72 3.21 12.80
CA GLU A 222 -7.33 4.51 13.06
C GLU A 222 -7.56 4.82 14.56
N PRO A 223 -6.49 4.88 15.37
CA PRO A 223 -6.60 4.95 16.84
C PRO A 223 -7.25 6.23 17.38
N MET A 224 -7.58 7.20 16.54
CA MET A 224 -8.30 8.43 16.93
C MET A 224 -9.71 8.51 16.35
N ALA A 225 -10.13 7.55 15.53
CA ALA A 225 -11.44 7.55 14.90
C ALA A 225 -12.48 6.84 15.76
N LYS A 226 -13.47 7.59 16.26
CA LYS A 226 -14.67 7.03 16.87
C LYS A 226 -15.69 6.74 15.78
N GLN A 227 -15.71 5.51 15.29
CA GLN A 227 -16.54 5.10 14.18
C GLN A 227 -17.80 4.35 14.62
N ARG A 228 -18.84 4.33 13.78
CA ARG A 228 -20.07 3.53 13.96
C ARG A 228 -19.84 2.03 13.72
N TRP A 229 -18.67 1.67 13.24
CA TRP A 229 -18.15 0.31 13.09
C TRP A 229 -17.08 0.01 14.14
N GLU A 230 -16.39 -1.12 14.02
CA GLU A 230 -15.30 -1.52 14.88
C GLU A 230 -14.27 -0.40 14.97
N SER A 231 -14.03 0.08 16.17
CA SER A 231 -13.06 1.14 16.43
C SER A 231 -12.66 1.15 17.90
N MET A 232 -11.43 1.53 18.18
CA MET A 232 -10.90 1.67 19.53
C MET A 232 -9.94 2.84 19.58
N ILE A 233 -10.02 3.64 20.63
CA ILE A 233 -9.23 4.84 20.78
C ILE A 233 -7.96 4.54 21.56
N PHE A 234 -6.83 4.98 21.02
CA PHE A 234 -5.56 5.12 21.71
C PHE A 234 -5.07 6.56 21.56
N SER A 235 -4.79 7.25 22.67
CA SER A 235 -3.95 8.45 22.62
C SER A 235 -2.52 8.07 22.19
N ALA A 236 -1.68 9.04 21.88
CA ALA A 236 -0.29 8.78 21.53
C ALA A 236 0.46 8.12 22.71
N GLU A 237 0.15 8.57 23.92
CA GLU A 237 0.70 8.05 25.16
C GLU A 237 0.21 6.64 25.46
N ASP A 238 -1.08 6.35 25.26
CA ASP A 238 -1.64 5.00 25.45
C ASP A 238 -1.02 4.01 24.47
N GLU A 239 -0.85 4.40 23.20
CA GLU A 239 -0.22 3.55 22.18
C GLU A 239 1.26 3.29 22.51
N ARG A 240 2.01 4.34 22.90
CA ARG A 240 3.39 4.23 23.38
C ARG A 240 3.48 3.27 24.58
N ASP A 241 2.64 3.46 25.59
CA ASP A 241 2.70 2.69 26.83
C ASP A 241 2.26 1.24 26.61
N PHE A 242 1.25 0.99 25.77
CA PHE A 242 0.88 -0.35 25.36
C PHE A 242 2.02 -1.05 24.59
N LEU A 243 2.68 -0.35 23.66
CA LEU A 243 3.80 -0.88 22.91
C LEU A 243 4.95 -1.29 23.82
N LYS A 244 5.42 -0.39 24.69
CA LYS A 244 6.62 -0.63 25.52
C LYS A 244 6.40 -1.57 26.69
N ASN A 245 5.22 -1.52 27.34
CA ASN A 245 4.97 -2.26 28.56
C ASN A 245 4.29 -3.62 28.33
N HIS A 246 3.57 -3.79 27.22
CA HIS A 246 2.75 -4.97 26.95
C HIS A 246 3.12 -5.64 25.61
N LEU A 247 2.84 -5.03 24.46
CA LEU A 247 2.93 -5.70 23.17
C LEU A 247 4.37 -6.10 22.81
N GLY A 248 5.33 -5.19 22.92
CA GLY A 248 6.73 -5.46 22.61
C GLY A 248 7.32 -6.59 23.46
N PRO A 249 7.23 -6.53 24.82
CA PRO A 249 7.67 -7.61 25.68
C PRO A 249 6.97 -8.95 25.45
N VAL A 250 5.65 -8.95 25.20
CA VAL A 250 4.87 -10.17 24.95
C VAL A 250 5.29 -10.80 23.62
N MET A 251 5.47 -10.01 22.53
CA MET A 251 5.98 -10.49 21.25
C MET A 251 7.38 -11.10 21.38
N ALA A 252 8.29 -10.42 22.08
CA ALA A 252 9.65 -10.90 22.31
C ALA A 252 9.64 -12.23 23.09
N LYS A 253 8.87 -12.32 24.18
CA LYS A 253 8.73 -13.55 24.98
C LYS A 253 8.10 -14.71 24.21
N ALA A 254 7.22 -14.41 23.25
CA ALA A 254 6.61 -15.41 22.37
C ALA A 254 7.55 -15.89 21.25
N GLY A 255 8.77 -15.36 21.12
CA GLY A 255 9.68 -15.65 20.02
C GLY A 255 9.23 -15.03 18.70
N LEU A 256 8.48 -13.92 18.75
CA LEU A 256 7.98 -13.15 17.61
C LEU A 256 8.60 -11.74 17.55
N GLY A 257 9.73 -11.53 18.21
CA GLY A 257 10.40 -10.23 18.26
C GLY A 257 10.98 -9.74 16.93
N ASP A 258 11.04 -10.60 15.92
CA ASP A 258 11.41 -10.27 14.54
C ASP A 258 10.24 -9.72 13.70
N ARG A 259 9.00 -9.94 14.14
CA ARG A 259 7.80 -9.40 13.49
C ARG A 259 7.75 -7.88 13.67
N LYS A 260 7.37 -7.18 12.60
CA LYS A 260 7.36 -5.72 12.58
C LYS A 260 6.13 -5.18 13.28
N ILE A 261 6.33 -4.24 14.19
CA ILE A 261 5.23 -3.52 14.84
C ILE A 261 5.17 -2.13 14.22
N ILE A 262 4.02 -1.82 13.65
CA ILE A 262 3.73 -0.55 12.95
C ILE A 262 2.82 0.26 13.86
N VAL A 263 3.21 1.49 14.14
CA VAL A 263 2.43 2.42 14.99
C VAL A 263 1.58 3.35 14.15
N TRP A 264 0.62 4.03 14.75
CA TRP A 264 -0.29 5.02 14.20
C TRP A 264 -1.38 4.38 13.32
N ASP A 265 -1.08 4.05 12.05
CA ASP A 265 -2.06 3.45 11.13
C ASP A 265 -3.31 4.34 10.94
N HIS A 266 -3.10 5.66 10.74
CA HIS A 266 -4.15 6.68 10.57
C HIS A 266 -3.65 7.82 9.65
N ASN A 267 -4.43 8.90 9.46
CA ASN A 267 -4.17 9.95 8.49
C ASN A 267 -2.84 10.69 8.70
N ARG A 268 -2.32 11.31 7.60
CA ARG A 268 -1.05 12.05 7.62
C ARG A 268 -1.05 13.28 8.54
N ASP A 269 -2.22 13.78 8.95
CA ASP A 269 -2.40 15.04 9.69
C ASP A 269 -1.65 15.08 11.03
N LEU A 270 -1.68 13.98 11.81
CA LEU A 270 -1.08 13.92 13.14
C LEU A 270 0.18 13.03 13.23
N MET A 271 0.76 12.63 12.10
CA MET A 271 1.94 11.77 12.05
C MET A 271 3.09 12.29 12.91
N THR A 272 3.42 13.58 12.81
CA THR A 272 4.54 14.18 13.54
C THR A 272 4.35 14.17 15.03
N GLN A 273 3.13 14.48 15.52
CA GLN A 273 2.80 14.43 16.93
C GLN A 273 2.92 12.99 17.48
N ARG A 274 2.37 12.02 16.74
CA ARG A 274 2.41 10.61 17.12
C ARG A 274 3.85 10.06 17.12
N ALA A 275 4.62 10.39 16.09
CA ALA A 275 6.02 10.02 15.98
C ALA A 275 6.85 10.57 17.15
N HIS A 276 6.68 11.83 17.50
CA HIS A 276 7.36 12.45 18.64
C HIS A 276 7.11 11.68 19.95
N VAL A 277 5.85 11.36 20.26
CA VAL A 277 5.51 10.67 21.52
C VAL A 277 6.08 9.25 21.57
N ILE A 278 6.09 8.52 20.43
CA ILE A 278 6.47 7.11 20.41
C ILE A 278 7.97 6.92 20.10
N PHE A 279 8.51 7.65 19.11
CA PHE A 279 9.87 7.40 18.66
C PHE A 279 10.93 8.10 19.52
N ASP A 280 10.58 9.19 20.23
CA ASP A 280 11.49 9.84 21.18
C ASP A 280 11.55 9.13 22.54
N ASP A 281 10.63 8.18 22.82
CA ASP A 281 10.73 7.26 23.95
C ASP A 281 11.56 6.03 23.54
N PRO A 282 12.83 5.88 24.02
CA PRO A 282 13.71 4.80 23.58
C PRO A 282 13.19 3.40 23.92
N ASP A 283 12.40 3.28 25.00
CA ASP A 283 11.83 2.01 25.42
C ASP A 283 10.64 1.58 24.56
N ALA A 284 9.92 2.51 23.96
CA ALA A 284 8.89 2.24 22.97
C ALA A 284 9.50 2.09 21.57
N SER A 285 10.38 3.04 21.19
CA SER A 285 10.99 3.13 19.86
C SER A 285 11.70 1.84 19.43
N ARG A 286 12.36 1.15 20.36
CA ARG A 286 13.07 -0.12 20.08
C ARG A 286 12.14 -1.24 19.56
N TYR A 287 10.84 -1.19 19.85
CA TYR A 287 9.86 -2.16 19.37
C TYR A 287 9.15 -1.71 18.09
N ALA A 288 9.11 -0.41 17.82
CA ALA A 288 8.48 0.13 16.63
C ALA A 288 9.40 -0.02 15.41
N TRP A 289 8.95 -0.78 14.41
CA TRP A 289 9.62 -0.84 13.10
C TRP A 289 9.47 0.49 12.36
N GLY A 290 8.28 1.06 12.37
CA GLY A 290 7.95 2.28 11.66
C GLY A 290 6.50 2.69 11.89
N MET A 291 6.03 3.60 11.04
CA MET A 291 4.71 4.22 11.13
C MET A 291 3.88 3.90 9.89
N GLY A 292 2.66 3.41 10.11
CA GLY A 292 1.63 3.31 9.09
C GLY A 292 0.86 4.62 8.96
N PHE A 293 0.39 4.94 7.74
CA PHE A 293 -0.47 6.09 7.56
C PHE A 293 -1.53 5.87 6.48
N HIS A 294 -2.61 6.68 6.51
CA HIS A 294 -3.75 6.70 5.60
C HIS A 294 -3.85 8.05 4.88
N TRP A 295 -4.84 8.20 3.97
CA TRP A 295 -5.00 9.38 3.13
C TRP A 295 -6.32 10.15 3.32
N TYR A 296 -7.00 9.96 4.44
CA TYR A 296 -8.36 10.47 4.65
C TYR A 296 -8.42 11.83 5.38
N GLU A 297 -7.42 12.68 5.23
CA GLU A 297 -7.37 14.00 5.88
C GLU A 297 -8.57 14.89 5.53
N THR A 298 -9.22 14.63 4.41
CA THR A 298 -10.41 15.36 3.95
C THR A 298 -11.60 15.23 4.90
N TRP A 299 -11.67 14.16 5.70
CA TRP A 299 -12.69 13.99 6.74
C TRP A 299 -12.60 15.05 7.84
N ALA A 300 -11.40 15.53 8.14
CA ALA A 300 -11.15 16.63 9.06
C ALA A 300 -11.14 18.01 8.37
N GLY A 301 -11.55 18.09 7.09
CA GLY A 301 -11.53 19.32 6.29
C GLY A 301 -10.14 19.71 5.79
N GLY A 302 -9.17 18.78 5.82
CA GLY A 302 -7.79 19.00 5.38
C GLY A 302 -7.57 18.68 3.90
N ALA A 303 -6.46 19.20 3.35
CA ALA A 303 -5.86 18.75 2.10
C ALA A 303 -4.84 17.62 2.38
N PRO A 304 -4.38 16.86 1.36
CA PRO A 304 -3.33 15.87 1.56
C PRO A 304 -2.06 16.45 2.20
N MET A 305 -1.64 15.89 3.32
CA MET A 305 -0.52 16.41 4.14
C MET A 305 0.79 15.68 3.85
N PHE A 306 1.21 15.62 2.57
CA PHE A 306 2.44 14.94 2.16
C PHE A 306 3.70 15.44 2.86
N ALA A 307 3.74 16.74 3.21
CA ALA A 307 4.87 17.31 3.94
C ALA A 307 5.09 16.69 5.33
N ASN A 308 4.04 16.13 5.96
CA ASN A 308 4.17 15.45 7.24
C ASN A 308 4.89 14.10 7.10
N VAL A 309 4.74 13.42 5.96
CA VAL A 309 5.49 12.20 5.65
C VAL A 309 6.98 12.50 5.57
N ASP A 310 7.39 13.56 4.83
CA ASP A 310 8.77 14.04 4.75
C ASP A 310 9.31 14.48 6.13
N ALA A 311 8.50 15.19 6.92
CA ALA A 311 8.90 15.63 8.26
C ALA A 311 9.24 14.46 9.18
N VAL A 312 8.42 13.39 9.19
CA VAL A 312 8.68 12.18 9.97
C VAL A 312 9.89 11.44 9.42
N HIS A 313 9.99 11.27 8.10
CA HIS A 313 11.14 10.62 7.45
C HIS A 313 12.47 11.28 7.80
N ARG A 314 12.51 12.62 7.82
CA ARG A 314 13.75 13.36 8.15
C ARG A 314 14.07 13.37 9.64
N ALA A 315 13.04 13.43 10.49
CA ALA A 315 13.25 13.51 11.93
C ALA A 315 13.67 12.17 12.55
N TRP A 316 13.16 11.05 12.01
CA TRP A 316 13.46 9.69 12.46
C TRP A 316 13.89 8.82 11.28
N PRO A 317 15.09 9.01 10.70
CA PRO A 317 15.51 8.37 9.46
C PRO A 317 15.77 6.85 9.58
N ASP A 318 15.81 6.32 10.80
CA ASP A 318 15.87 4.88 11.11
C ASP A 318 14.49 4.21 11.19
N LYS A 319 13.41 4.99 11.07
CA LYS A 319 12.03 4.50 11.08
C LYS A 319 11.45 4.45 9.68
N HIS A 320 10.72 3.39 9.42
CA HIS A 320 10.11 3.11 8.13
C HIS A 320 8.71 3.72 8.02
N LEU A 321 8.31 4.13 6.82
CA LEU A 321 7.00 4.72 6.55
C LEU A 321 6.24 3.89 5.52
N LEU A 322 5.02 3.50 5.84
CA LEU A 322 4.16 2.67 5.01
C LEU A 322 2.78 3.29 4.91
N LEU A 323 2.31 3.63 3.71
CA LEU A 323 0.88 3.88 3.55
C LEU A 323 0.15 2.54 3.69
N THR A 324 -0.65 2.42 4.74
CA THR A 324 -1.29 1.18 5.15
C THR A 324 -2.72 1.03 4.66
N GLU A 325 -3.37 2.13 4.28
CA GLU A 325 -4.72 2.11 3.73
C GLU A 325 -5.03 3.32 2.86
N ALA A 326 -5.72 3.05 1.75
CA ALA A 326 -6.30 4.07 0.89
C ALA A 326 -7.50 3.50 0.14
N THR A 327 -8.63 4.22 0.08
CA THR A 327 -9.74 3.91 -0.82
C THR A 327 -10.49 5.19 -1.17
N VAL A 328 -11.22 5.20 -2.27
CA VAL A 328 -12.16 6.27 -2.59
C VAL A 328 -13.50 5.94 -1.94
N GLU A 329 -13.92 6.81 -1.04
CA GLU A 329 -15.11 6.69 -0.22
C GLU A 329 -16.38 7.09 -0.99
N GLY A 330 -17.55 6.73 -0.46
CA GLY A 330 -18.83 7.16 -1.02
C GLY A 330 -19.07 6.56 -2.41
N PHE A 331 -19.18 5.25 -2.45
CA PHE A 331 -19.40 4.49 -3.69
C PHE A 331 -20.63 5.03 -4.46
N ASP A 332 -20.42 5.25 -5.75
CA ASP A 332 -21.43 5.63 -6.73
C ASP A 332 -21.15 4.84 -8.02
N PRO A 333 -22.05 3.94 -8.46
CA PRO A 333 -21.82 3.12 -9.65
C PRO A 333 -21.64 3.96 -10.93
N ALA A 334 -22.20 5.17 -11.01
CA ALA A 334 -22.00 6.07 -12.13
C ALA A 334 -20.54 6.57 -12.25
N ARG A 335 -19.77 6.50 -11.16
CA ARG A 335 -18.38 6.92 -11.08
C ARG A 335 -17.38 5.76 -11.16
N MET A 336 -17.83 4.54 -11.45
CA MET A 336 -16.95 3.35 -11.48
C MET A 336 -15.80 3.48 -12.48
N GLN A 337 -15.99 4.18 -13.60
CA GLN A 337 -14.96 4.44 -14.60
C GLN A 337 -14.34 5.85 -14.49
N SER A 338 -14.38 6.46 -13.29
CA SER A 338 -13.84 7.80 -13.04
C SER A 338 -12.31 7.82 -13.08
N PHE A 339 -11.73 8.56 -14.01
CA PHE A 339 -10.30 8.85 -14.04
C PHE A 339 -9.86 9.78 -12.89
N ALA A 340 -10.73 10.67 -12.41
CA ALA A 340 -10.43 11.48 -11.23
C ALA A 340 -10.15 10.64 -9.98
N ASN A 341 -10.87 9.51 -9.81
CA ASN A 341 -10.55 8.56 -8.75
C ASN A 341 -9.13 7.98 -8.92
N ALA A 342 -8.77 7.58 -10.13
CA ALA A 342 -7.45 7.03 -10.44
C ALA A 342 -6.32 8.05 -10.29
N GLU A 343 -6.55 9.31 -10.68
CA GLU A 343 -5.60 10.42 -10.52
C GLU A 343 -5.33 10.74 -9.04
N ARG A 344 -6.33 10.55 -8.14
CA ARG A 344 -6.11 10.64 -6.69
C ARG A 344 -5.08 9.59 -6.24
N TYR A 345 -5.17 8.35 -6.72
CA TYR A 345 -4.17 7.29 -6.47
C TYR A 345 -2.80 7.68 -7.02
N GLY A 346 -2.72 8.09 -8.28
CA GLY A 346 -1.46 8.50 -8.91
C GLY A 346 -0.78 9.65 -8.16
N THR A 347 -1.54 10.67 -7.79
CA THR A 347 -1.04 11.82 -6.99
C THR A 347 -0.52 11.35 -5.63
N ALA A 348 -1.27 10.51 -4.91
CA ALA A 348 -0.88 10.04 -3.59
C ALA A 348 0.40 9.18 -3.66
N LEU A 349 0.45 8.18 -4.55
CA LEU A 349 1.62 7.33 -4.73
C LEU A 349 2.89 8.12 -5.07
N ILE A 350 2.81 9.04 -6.05
CA ILE A 350 3.96 9.87 -6.43
C ILE A 350 4.46 10.70 -5.24
N ASN A 351 3.54 11.37 -4.53
CA ASN A 351 3.94 12.25 -3.44
C ASN A 351 4.37 11.48 -2.20
N ASP A 352 3.70 10.40 -1.81
CA ASP A 352 4.11 9.59 -0.67
C ASP A 352 5.52 9.01 -0.86
N PHE A 353 5.80 8.44 -2.04
CA PHE A 353 7.15 7.94 -2.34
C PHE A 353 8.19 9.05 -2.38
N ASN A 354 7.88 10.21 -2.96
CA ASN A 354 8.80 11.34 -2.98
C ASN A 354 9.10 11.90 -1.59
N ASN A 355 8.22 11.68 -0.62
CA ASN A 355 8.35 12.12 0.77
C ASN A 355 8.82 11.01 1.74
N GLY A 356 9.29 9.86 1.25
CA GLY A 356 9.96 8.86 2.08
C GLY A 356 9.18 7.59 2.39
N ALA A 357 7.96 7.41 1.86
CA ALA A 357 7.23 6.14 2.01
C ALA A 357 8.01 5.00 1.35
N GLU A 358 8.05 3.85 2.03
CA GLU A 358 8.72 2.63 1.56
C GLU A 358 7.74 1.58 1.02
N GLY A 359 6.45 1.79 1.17
CA GLY A 359 5.42 0.91 0.65
C GLY A 359 4.06 1.57 0.63
N TRP A 360 3.13 0.96 -0.10
CA TRP A 360 1.81 1.52 -0.32
C TRP A 360 0.76 0.42 -0.45
N THR A 361 -0.31 0.50 0.33
CA THR A 361 -1.35 -0.52 0.38
C THR A 361 -2.73 0.09 0.16
N ASP A 362 -3.40 -0.35 -0.90
CA ASP A 362 -4.80 -0.06 -1.12
C ASP A 362 -5.70 -0.79 -0.12
N TRP A 363 -6.97 -0.35 0.02
CA TRP A 363 -7.94 -1.05 0.85
C TRP A 363 -8.45 -2.33 0.14
N ASN A 364 -9.73 -2.51 -0.03
CA ASN A 364 -10.29 -3.74 -0.59
C ASN A 364 -9.85 -4.00 -2.04
N ILE A 365 -9.24 -5.16 -2.32
CA ILE A 365 -8.88 -5.55 -3.70
C ILE A 365 -10.10 -5.86 -4.57
N LEU A 366 -11.22 -6.23 -3.97
CA LEU A 366 -12.44 -6.64 -4.66
C LEU A 366 -13.67 -6.28 -3.81
N LEU A 367 -14.64 -5.63 -4.41
CA LEU A 367 -15.97 -5.39 -3.84
C LEU A 367 -17.05 -5.75 -4.86
N ASP A 368 -18.30 -5.83 -4.39
CA ASP A 368 -19.46 -6.06 -5.26
C ASP A 368 -19.86 -4.78 -6.03
N GLU A 369 -20.92 -4.88 -6.84
CA GLU A 369 -21.48 -3.78 -7.64
C GLU A 369 -22.08 -2.64 -6.80
N LYS A 370 -22.15 -2.79 -5.47
CA LYS A 370 -22.65 -1.79 -4.52
C LYS A 370 -21.55 -1.17 -3.68
N GLY A 371 -20.29 -1.62 -3.89
CA GLY A 371 -19.16 -1.19 -3.08
C GLY A 371 -19.07 -1.85 -1.71
N GLY A 372 -19.60 -3.08 -1.59
CA GLY A 372 -19.63 -3.91 -0.40
C GLY A 372 -19.22 -5.38 -0.67
N PRO A 373 -19.66 -6.32 0.18
CA PRO A 373 -20.53 -6.18 1.35
C PRO A 373 -19.92 -5.37 2.50
N ASN A 374 -20.78 -4.76 3.30
CA ASN A 374 -20.36 -3.98 4.46
C ASN A 374 -21.56 -3.94 5.46
N HIS A 375 -21.33 -4.37 6.71
CA HIS A 375 -22.40 -4.51 7.70
C HIS A 375 -22.90 -3.18 8.31
N VAL A 376 -22.18 -2.08 8.04
CA VAL A 376 -22.53 -0.75 8.55
C VAL A 376 -22.88 0.27 7.45
N GLY A 377 -22.95 -0.18 6.19
CA GLY A 377 -23.28 0.67 5.06
C GLY A 377 -22.20 1.72 4.72
N ASN A 378 -20.93 1.40 4.94
CA ASN A 378 -19.78 2.22 4.56
C ASN A 378 -19.24 1.77 3.19
N PHE A 379 -20.01 2.00 2.12
CA PHE A 379 -19.67 1.53 0.78
C PHE A 379 -18.56 2.37 0.14
N CYS A 380 -17.56 1.67 -0.45
CA CYS A 380 -16.39 2.28 -1.06
C CYS A 380 -16.13 1.76 -2.47
N PHE A 381 -15.23 2.42 -3.18
CA PHE A 381 -14.69 1.89 -4.42
C PHE A 381 -13.59 0.86 -4.13
N ALA A 382 -13.39 -0.04 -5.09
CA ALA A 382 -12.22 -0.91 -5.16
C ALA A 382 -11.61 -0.82 -6.55
N PRO A 383 -10.35 -1.20 -6.75
CA PRO A 383 -9.76 -1.26 -8.08
C PRO A 383 -10.48 -2.27 -8.99
N VAL A 384 -11.08 -3.31 -8.42
CA VAL A 384 -11.92 -4.28 -9.16
C VAL A 384 -13.25 -4.45 -8.44
N HIS A 385 -14.34 -4.41 -9.20
CA HIS A 385 -15.68 -4.76 -8.74
C HIS A 385 -16.20 -6.00 -9.47
N ALA A 386 -17.01 -6.80 -8.77
CA ALA A 386 -17.71 -7.92 -9.35
C ALA A 386 -19.23 -7.70 -9.29
N ASP A 387 -19.92 -7.92 -10.38
CA ASP A 387 -21.38 -7.99 -10.37
C ASP A 387 -21.81 -9.31 -9.70
N SER A 388 -22.50 -9.23 -8.58
CA SER A 388 -22.89 -10.40 -7.77
C SER A 388 -23.92 -11.31 -8.47
N ASN A 389 -24.59 -10.83 -9.52
CA ASN A 389 -25.57 -11.59 -10.28
C ASN A 389 -24.97 -12.33 -11.47
N THR A 390 -23.99 -11.69 -12.16
CA THR A 390 -23.39 -12.21 -13.39
C THR A 390 -21.99 -12.79 -13.18
N GLY A 391 -21.29 -12.37 -12.12
CA GLY A 391 -19.89 -12.69 -11.88
C GLY A 391 -18.92 -11.86 -12.74
N GLU A 392 -19.40 -10.88 -13.50
CA GLU A 392 -18.56 -10.06 -14.36
C GLU A 392 -17.62 -9.18 -13.52
N LEU A 393 -16.32 -9.22 -13.88
CA LEU A 393 -15.30 -8.38 -13.24
C LEU A 393 -15.12 -7.07 -14.02
N THR A 394 -15.28 -5.96 -13.33
CA THR A 394 -15.01 -4.62 -13.81
C THR A 394 -13.71 -4.09 -13.23
N PHE A 395 -12.68 -3.94 -14.08
CA PHE A 395 -11.43 -3.30 -13.72
C PHE A 395 -11.57 -1.79 -13.89
N THR A 396 -11.42 -1.04 -12.80
CA THR A 396 -11.57 0.42 -12.81
C THR A 396 -10.27 1.10 -13.29
N PRO A 397 -10.30 2.39 -13.66
CA PRO A 397 -9.06 3.13 -13.95
C PRO A 397 -8.04 3.09 -12.81
N SER A 398 -8.49 3.02 -11.53
CA SER A 398 -7.61 2.91 -10.36
C SER A 398 -6.73 1.65 -10.38
N PHE A 399 -7.26 0.51 -10.84
CA PHE A 399 -6.48 -0.72 -11.01
C PHE A 399 -5.25 -0.50 -11.90
N TYR A 400 -5.46 0.18 -13.02
CA TYR A 400 -4.38 0.42 -13.98
C TYR A 400 -3.39 1.48 -13.46
N TYR A 401 -3.86 2.51 -12.74
CA TYR A 401 -2.98 3.50 -12.10
C TYR A 401 -2.08 2.85 -11.05
N LEU A 402 -2.61 2.00 -10.19
CA LEU A 402 -1.84 1.18 -9.25
C LEU A 402 -0.82 0.30 -9.99
N GLY A 403 -1.23 -0.30 -11.11
CA GLY A 403 -0.38 -1.12 -11.96
C GLY A 403 0.81 -0.38 -12.57
N HIS A 404 0.71 0.93 -12.83
CA HIS A 404 1.83 1.75 -13.28
C HIS A 404 2.98 1.80 -12.29
N PHE A 405 2.70 1.59 -11.00
CA PHE A 405 3.72 1.48 -9.98
C PHE A 405 4.10 0.02 -9.72
N SER A 406 3.14 -0.82 -9.33
CA SER A 406 3.42 -2.15 -8.79
C SER A 406 4.02 -3.13 -9.81
N LYS A 407 3.66 -3.03 -11.10
CA LYS A 407 4.19 -3.87 -12.18
C LYS A 407 5.65 -3.56 -12.48
N PHE A 408 6.01 -2.28 -12.49
CA PHE A 408 7.30 -1.81 -12.98
C PHE A 408 8.31 -1.46 -11.88
N ILE A 409 7.84 -1.26 -10.65
CA ILE A 409 8.68 -0.93 -9.49
C ILE A 409 8.58 -2.10 -8.52
N ARG A 410 9.66 -2.83 -8.34
CA ARG A 410 9.65 -4.11 -7.63
C ARG A 410 10.24 -3.99 -6.21
N PRO A 411 9.86 -4.88 -5.27
CA PRO A 411 10.48 -4.93 -3.94
C PRO A 411 12.00 -4.88 -4.00
N GLY A 412 12.60 -4.04 -3.15
CA GLY A 412 14.05 -3.78 -3.15
C GLY A 412 14.50 -2.72 -4.15
N ALA A 413 13.61 -2.17 -4.99
CA ALA A 413 13.92 -0.99 -5.78
C ALA A 413 14.22 0.21 -4.87
N HIS A 414 15.18 1.05 -5.26
CA HIS A 414 15.44 2.30 -4.56
C HIS A 414 14.83 3.48 -5.30
N ARG A 415 14.10 4.35 -4.59
CA ARG A 415 13.70 5.63 -5.16
C ARG A 415 14.95 6.40 -5.57
N VAL A 416 14.89 7.02 -6.74
CA VAL A 416 15.98 7.89 -7.23
C VAL A 416 15.47 9.31 -7.47
N ASP A 417 16.40 10.25 -7.60
CA ASP A 417 16.07 11.65 -7.83
C ASP A 417 15.34 11.83 -9.16
N ALA A 418 14.17 12.45 -9.11
CA ALA A 418 13.34 12.74 -10.27
C ALA A 418 12.59 14.06 -10.09
N SER A 419 12.53 14.87 -11.14
CA SER A 419 11.81 16.15 -11.12
C SER A 419 11.24 16.51 -12.49
N ALA A 420 10.14 17.24 -12.49
CA ALA A 420 9.57 17.85 -13.68
C ALA A 420 9.81 19.37 -13.69
N SER A 421 10.09 19.95 -14.87
CA SER A 421 10.31 21.40 -15.02
C SER A 421 9.01 22.22 -14.97
N ARG A 422 7.85 21.56 -14.95
CA ARG A 422 6.52 22.19 -14.87
C ARG A 422 5.60 21.37 -13.97
N SER A 423 4.79 22.08 -13.18
CA SER A 423 3.79 21.49 -12.27
C SER A 423 2.62 20.77 -12.95
N SER A 424 2.50 20.88 -14.27
CA SER A 424 1.55 20.08 -15.06
C SER A 424 1.89 18.60 -15.11
N LEU A 425 3.14 18.23 -14.80
CA LEU A 425 3.59 16.85 -14.70
C LEU A 425 4.00 16.52 -13.27
N GLN A 426 3.48 15.41 -12.74
CA GLN A 426 3.94 14.81 -11.50
C GLN A 426 4.83 13.60 -11.83
N THR A 427 5.90 13.37 -11.08
CA THR A 427 6.84 12.27 -11.38
C THR A 427 7.49 11.69 -10.14
N THR A 428 7.81 10.40 -10.20
CA THR A 428 8.71 9.68 -9.29
C THR A 428 9.49 8.63 -10.08
N ALA A 429 10.65 8.22 -9.59
CA ALA A 429 11.47 7.24 -10.30
C ALA A 429 12.17 6.28 -9.33
N PHE A 430 12.37 5.04 -9.80
CA PHE A 430 13.00 3.97 -9.03
C PHE A 430 13.99 3.19 -9.89
N SER A 431 15.13 2.83 -9.28
CA SER A 431 16.07 1.86 -9.83
C SER A 431 15.77 0.49 -9.24
N ASN A 432 15.43 -0.46 -10.09
CA ASN A 432 15.08 -1.83 -9.70
C ASN A 432 16.32 -2.70 -9.39
N PRO A 433 16.17 -3.79 -8.63
CA PRO A 433 17.26 -4.73 -8.35
C PRO A 433 17.87 -5.38 -9.61
N ASP A 434 17.10 -5.49 -10.70
CA ASP A 434 17.57 -6.02 -11.99
C ASP A 434 18.35 -4.98 -12.82
N GLY A 435 18.51 -3.76 -12.32
CA GLY A 435 19.17 -2.65 -12.97
C GLY A 435 18.28 -1.82 -13.89
N SER A 436 17.03 -2.18 -14.10
CA SER A 436 16.09 -1.35 -14.86
C SER A 436 15.72 -0.08 -14.08
N LEU A 437 15.42 0.99 -14.83
CA LEU A 437 14.92 2.24 -14.27
C LEU A 437 13.45 2.41 -14.66
N ALA A 438 12.57 2.56 -13.68
CA ALA A 438 11.16 2.83 -13.87
C ALA A 438 10.84 4.27 -13.42
N THR A 439 10.31 5.08 -14.33
CA THR A 439 9.88 6.47 -14.03
C THR A 439 8.40 6.59 -14.30
N VAL A 440 7.62 6.96 -13.29
CA VAL A 440 6.21 7.26 -13.44
C VAL A 440 6.03 8.76 -13.69
N VAL A 441 5.26 9.10 -14.73
CA VAL A 441 4.90 10.48 -15.09
C VAL A 441 3.39 10.55 -15.21
N MET A 442 2.75 11.51 -14.55
CA MET A 442 1.30 11.73 -14.61
C MET A 442 0.97 13.14 -15.09
N ASN A 443 0.00 13.23 -15.99
CA ASN A 443 -0.61 14.44 -16.49
C ASN A 443 -2.11 14.42 -16.12
N ALA A 444 -2.51 15.17 -15.12
CA ALA A 444 -3.91 15.33 -14.71
C ALA A 444 -4.56 16.58 -15.31
N THR A 445 -3.97 17.20 -16.35
CA THR A 445 -4.51 18.37 -17.03
C THR A 445 -5.35 17.97 -18.25
N ASP A 446 -6.18 18.91 -18.71
CA ASP A 446 -7.08 18.74 -19.88
C ASP A 446 -6.35 18.79 -21.24
N LYS A 447 -5.01 18.89 -21.25
CA LYS A 447 -4.23 19.01 -22.48
C LYS A 447 -3.12 17.97 -22.53
N PRO A 448 -2.81 17.43 -23.71
CA PRO A 448 -1.61 16.61 -23.87
C PRO A 448 -0.36 17.48 -23.66
N VAL A 449 0.72 16.84 -23.18
CA VAL A 449 1.99 17.50 -22.91
C VAL A 449 3.11 16.74 -23.61
N ASP A 450 3.82 17.44 -24.50
CA ASP A 450 5.08 16.97 -25.06
C ASP A 450 6.22 17.35 -24.12
N TYR A 451 7.07 16.40 -23.77
CA TYR A 451 8.17 16.63 -22.87
C TYR A 451 9.45 15.90 -23.27
N ARG A 452 10.58 16.40 -22.81
CA ARG A 452 11.89 15.78 -22.94
C ARG A 452 12.18 14.99 -21.67
N PHE A 453 12.44 13.71 -21.81
CA PHE A 453 12.79 12.82 -20.70
C PHE A 453 14.29 12.63 -20.64
N PHE A 454 14.91 13.06 -19.56
CA PHE A 454 16.35 12.99 -19.33
C PHE A 454 16.71 11.90 -18.31
N VAL A 455 17.69 11.07 -18.67
CA VAL A 455 18.41 10.20 -17.74
C VAL A 455 19.88 10.57 -17.80
N GLY A 456 20.36 11.25 -16.78
CA GLY A 456 21.70 11.83 -16.76
C GLY A 456 21.93 12.81 -17.92
N LYS A 457 22.82 12.44 -18.87
CA LYS A 457 23.17 13.27 -20.04
C LYS A 457 22.45 12.85 -21.32
N SER A 458 21.58 11.88 -21.27
CA SER A 458 20.82 11.36 -22.41
C SER A 458 19.38 11.83 -22.37
N GLU A 459 18.76 12.04 -23.53
CA GLU A 459 17.35 12.45 -23.62
C GLU A 459 16.57 11.63 -24.63
N ALA A 460 15.26 11.49 -24.39
CA ALA A 460 14.27 11.01 -25.33
C ALA A 460 13.08 11.99 -25.38
N ARG A 461 12.31 11.98 -26.47
CA ARG A 461 11.09 12.79 -26.59
C ARG A 461 9.89 11.91 -26.33
N VAL A 462 8.98 12.37 -25.50
CA VAL A 462 7.76 11.65 -25.10
C VAL A 462 6.58 12.60 -25.13
N SER A 463 5.41 12.09 -25.47
CA SER A 463 4.14 12.79 -25.37
C SER A 463 3.22 12.04 -24.39
N ILE A 464 2.60 12.76 -23.47
CA ILE A 464 1.62 12.20 -22.54
C ILE A 464 0.25 12.82 -22.82
N PRO A 465 -0.81 12.03 -23.06
CA PRO A 465 -2.16 12.54 -23.25
C PRO A 465 -2.68 13.31 -22.03
N ALA A 466 -3.78 14.06 -22.22
CA ALA A 466 -4.57 14.59 -21.12
C ALA A 466 -5.11 13.44 -20.24
N HIS A 467 -5.23 13.67 -18.94
CA HIS A 467 -5.77 12.70 -17.98
C HIS A 467 -5.13 11.31 -18.15
N ALA A 468 -3.80 11.25 -18.05
CA ALA A 468 -3.03 10.06 -18.32
C ALA A 468 -1.90 9.85 -17.31
N ILE A 469 -1.51 8.60 -17.15
CA ILE A 469 -0.32 8.20 -16.45
C ILE A 469 0.54 7.33 -17.37
N GLN A 470 1.85 7.51 -17.30
CA GLN A 470 2.84 6.72 -18.03
C GLN A 470 3.87 6.13 -17.09
N THR A 471 4.33 4.92 -17.38
CA THR A 471 5.57 4.40 -16.82
C THR A 471 6.58 4.23 -17.94
N LEU A 472 7.71 4.90 -17.77
CA LEU A 472 8.85 4.90 -18.66
C LEU A 472 9.87 3.91 -18.12
N VAL A 473 10.17 2.86 -18.87
CA VAL A 473 11.10 1.79 -18.47
C VAL A 473 12.35 1.83 -19.33
N VAL A 474 13.51 1.98 -18.67
CA VAL A 474 14.83 1.92 -19.32
C VAL A 474 15.51 0.62 -18.90
N ARG A 475 15.98 -0.14 -19.88
CA ARG A 475 16.70 -1.41 -19.67
C ARG A 475 18.06 -1.41 -20.33
#